data_be8ddd18339d9b13c4b477012af0d73f
#
_entry.id   be8ddd18339d9b13c4b477012af0d73f
#
_cell.length_a   1.000
_cell.length_b   1.000
_cell.length_c   1.000
_cell.angle_alpha   90.00
_cell.angle_beta   90.00
_cell.angle_gamma   90.00
#
_symmetry.space_group_name_H-M   'P 1'
#
loop_
_entity.id
_entity.type
_entity.pdbx_description
1 polymer ?
#
loop_
_entity_poly.entity_id
_entity_poly.type
_entity_poly.pdbx_seq_one_letter_code
_entity_poly.pdbx_strand_id
1 'polypeptide(L)'
;MANVTGYTKAGIDKLVAPLFSSISPFMVGGHYYSPVTYFWPDFYNEGQAGKVSKWAKTLAYGNALGYVIMNRSTGDWSAKDNDFLAQAQRAQAAGVKRILWYIPTRYGVASLANGDAARNGVPDPDKFTREYIMQLCANLRSQYGDLFQGVFLDEVINGWGAQSGRVGWYGDLIGEIRHTYGKNLTIAINPGGNITEAVCALDFDVCMSFENTATNYLTDDPNNPIANDVMRAQPSTKWWHVIHGVTKENFRQVIDRAASFGVSHLYVTDGELVQGEGGQWVPEKDPYQNPPSDWIMERVVAWHGGYLGLAERVAALEAKVAPAPQPGA
;
A
#
# COMPACT_ATOMS: atom_id res chain seq x y z
N MET A 1 48.82 -16.94 5.26
CA MET A 1 47.40 -17.02 5.69
C MET A 1 47.24 -16.05 6.84
N ALA A 2 46.71 -14.88 6.59
CA ALA A 2 46.41 -13.91 7.65
C ALA A 2 45.03 -14.23 8.24
N ASN A 3 45.01 -14.56 9.52
CA ASN A 3 43.81 -14.79 10.28
C ASN A 3 42.95 -13.50 10.32
N VAL A 4 41.83 -13.50 9.67
CA VAL A 4 40.76 -12.51 9.90
C VAL A 4 39.92 -12.99 11.06
N THR A 5 40.51 -12.96 12.26
CA THR A 5 39.78 -13.13 13.50
C THR A 5 39.76 -11.79 14.21
N GLY A 6 38.59 -11.22 14.41
CA GLY A 6 38.46 -10.25 15.46
C GLY A 6 37.65 -8.99 15.22
N TYR A 7 36.50 -9.08 14.55
CA TYR A 7 35.48 -8.07 14.82
C TYR A 7 34.67 -8.52 16.03
N THR A 8 34.89 -7.88 17.15
CA THR A 8 34.01 -8.05 18.32
C THR A 8 32.62 -7.47 17.98
N LYS A 9 31.56 -7.97 18.60
CA LYS A 9 30.21 -7.42 18.45
C LYS A 9 30.21 -5.89 18.60
N ALA A 10 30.96 -5.34 19.51
CA ALA A 10 31.14 -3.90 19.72
C ALA A 10 31.85 -3.19 18.54
N GLY A 11 32.73 -3.89 17.83
CA GLY A 11 33.37 -3.38 16.61
C GLY A 11 32.43 -3.36 15.43
N ILE A 12 31.59 -4.38 15.30
CA ILE A 12 30.53 -4.44 14.31
C ILE A 12 29.48 -3.35 14.61
N ASP A 13 29.05 -3.20 15.86
CA ASP A 13 28.10 -2.17 16.27
C ASP A 13 28.64 -0.74 15.99
N LYS A 14 29.93 -0.47 16.17
CA LYS A 14 30.56 0.79 15.82
C LYS A 14 30.65 1.07 14.33
N LEU A 15 30.83 0.04 13.51
CA LEU A 15 30.86 0.15 12.05
C LEU A 15 29.43 0.32 11.47
N VAL A 16 28.47 -0.26 12.13
CA VAL A 16 27.07 -0.32 11.68
C VAL A 16 26.26 0.86 12.22
N ALA A 17 26.56 1.37 13.44
CA ALA A 17 25.84 2.49 14.03
C ALA A 17 25.79 3.77 13.16
N PRO A 18 26.88 4.21 12.44
CA PRO A 18 26.78 5.32 11.51
C PRO A 18 25.92 5.01 10.28
N LEU A 19 25.76 3.72 9.95
CA LEU A 19 24.93 3.28 8.84
C LEU A 19 23.45 3.31 9.20
N PHE A 20 23.12 3.12 10.48
CA PHE A 20 21.77 3.24 11.01
C PHE A 20 21.41 4.68 11.42
N SER A 21 22.38 5.55 11.74
CA SER A 21 22.12 6.96 12.03
C SER A 21 21.72 7.78 10.78
N SER A 22 21.95 7.26 9.58
CA SER A 22 21.45 7.81 8.32
C SER A 22 20.08 7.24 7.92
N ILE A 23 19.58 6.26 8.65
CA ILE A 23 18.20 5.79 8.53
C ILE A 23 17.36 6.82 9.27
N SER A 24 16.49 7.51 8.55
CA SER A 24 15.58 8.49 9.13
C SER A 24 14.95 7.95 10.41
N PRO A 25 14.91 8.70 11.52
CA PRO A 25 14.24 8.29 12.75
C PRO A 25 12.75 7.99 12.60
N PHE A 26 12.19 8.24 11.40
CA PHE A 26 10.82 7.93 11.02
C PHE A 26 10.56 6.45 10.70
N MET A 27 11.58 5.59 10.70
CA MET A 27 11.44 4.17 10.39
C MET A 27 11.19 3.29 11.62
N VAL A 28 10.51 3.82 12.62
CA VAL A 28 10.10 3.05 13.81
C VAL A 28 8.76 2.37 13.52
N GLY A 29 8.79 1.11 13.09
CA GLY A 29 7.53 0.37 12.89
C GLY A 29 7.58 -0.77 11.87
N GLY A 30 8.69 -0.94 11.15
CA GLY A 30 8.83 -1.94 10.10
C GLY A 30 8.33 -1.46 8.74
N HIS A 31 8.74 -2.19 7.72
CA HIS A 31 8.30 -1.97 6.34
C HIS A 31 7.43 -3.14 5.92
N TYR A 32 6.31 -2.85 5.28
CA TYR A 32 5.37 -3.85 4.83
C TYR A 32 5.12 -3.72 3.34
N TYR A 33 5.12 -4.84 2.66
CA TYR A 33 4.58 -4.93 1.34
C TYR A 33 3.06 -4.99 1.44
N SER A 34 2.37 -4.03 0.83
CA SER A 34 0.91 -3.88 0.93
C SER A 34 0.33 -3.79 -0.48
N PRO A 35 0.14 -4.94 -1.16
CA PRO A 35 -0.37 -4.97 -2.52
C PRO A 35 -1.84 -4.56 -2.57
N VAL A 36 -2.21 -3.85 -3.63
CA VAL A 36 -3.61 -3.67 -4.01
C VAL A 36 -4.08 -4.94 -4.68
N THR A 37 -5.03 -5.64 -4.06
CA THR A 37 -5.45 -6.99 -4.45
C THR A 37 -6.91 -7.00 -4.89
N TYR A 38 -7.22 -6.36 -6.03
CA TYR A 38 -8.60 -6.29 -6.55
C TYR A 38 -8.98 -7.51 -7.40
N PHE A 39 -8.10 -8.51 -7.47
CA PHE A 39 -8.42 -9.75 -8.18
C PHE A 39 -9.39 -10.62 -7.36
N TRP A 40 -10.28 -11.29 -8.09
CA TRP A 40 -11.28 -12.18 -7.51
C TRP A 40 -10.62 -13.35 -6.76
N PRO A 41 -11.24 -13.90 -5.70
CA PRO A 41 -10.77 -15.13 -5.05
C PRO A 41 -10.57 -16.25 -6.06
N ASP A 42 -9.39 -16.86 -6.09
CA ASP A 42 -9.02 -17.88 -7.07
C ASP A 42 -8.29 -19.07 -6.45
N PHE A 43 -8.48 -19.29 -5.17
CA PHE A 43 -7.86 -20.37 -4.39
C PHE A 43 -8.14 -21.77 -4.97
N TYR A 44 -9.24 -21.93 -5.68
CA TYR A 44 -9.59 -23.15 -6.37
C TYR A 44 -8.65 -23.49 -7.54
N ASN A 45 -7.83 -22.56 -7.99
CA ASN A 45 -6.79 -22.82 -9.00
C ASN A 45 -5.52 -23.45 -8.43
N GLU A 46 -5.35 -23.43 -7.10
CA GLU A 46 -4.15 -23.97 -6.45
C GLU A 46 -4.03 -25.48 -6.70
N GLY A 47 -2.82 -25.89 -7.12
CA GLY A 47 -2.53 -27.31 -7.41
C GLY A 47 -3.15 -27.84 -8.69
N GLN A 48 -3.92 -27.07 -9.44
CA GLN A 48 -4.44 -27.49 -10.73
C GLN A 48 -3.42 -27.31 -11.85
N ALA A 49 -3.21 -28.35 -12.66
CA ALA A 49 -2.27 -28.29 -13.76
C ALA A 49 -2.62 -27.18 -14.75
N GLY A 50 -1.64 -26.33 -15.06
CA GLY A 50 -1.77 -25.20 -15.98
C GLY A 50 -2.59 -24.01 -15.45
N LYS A 51 -2.94 -24.03 -14.15
CA LYS A 51 -3.60 -22.89 -13.48
C LYS A 51 -2.64 -22.18 -12.55
N VAL A 52 -2.81 -20.87 -12.45
CA VAL A 52 -2.09 -20.02 -11.49
C VAL A 52 -3.12 -19.34 -10.60
N SER A 53 -2.95 -19.45 -9.29
CA SER A 53 -3.69 -18.66 -8.35
C SER A 53 -2.92 -17.36 -8.06
N LYS A 54 -3.52 -16.21 -8.37
CA LYS A 54 -2.98 -14.90 -8.07
C LYS A 54 -2.88 -14.67 -6.56
N TRP A 55 -3.89 -15.12 -5.83
CA TRP A 55 -3.90 -15.06 -4.37
C TRP A 55 -2.84 -15.97 -3.75
N ALA A 56 -2.67 -17.19 -4.21
CA ALA A 56 -1.62 -18.09 -3.70
C ALA A 56 -0.22 -17.49 -3.92
N LYS A 57 0.03 -16.91 -5.10
CA LYS A 57 1.27 -16.20 -5.41
C LYS A 57 1.51 -15.05 -4.44
N THR A 58 0.51 -14.23 -4.17
CA THR A 58 0.60 -13.12 -3.22
C THR A 58 0.82 -13.60 -1.79
N LEU A 59 0.01 -14.55 -1.33
CA LEU A 59 0.03 -15.05 0.06
C LEU A 59 1.26 -15.90 0.39
N ALA A 60 2.03 -16.34 -0.61
CA ALA A 60 3.32 -16.99 -0.38
C ALA A 60 4.30 -16.15 0.46
N TYR A 61 4.08 -14.84 0.51
CA TYR A 61 4.88 -13.88 1.26
C TYR A 61 4.25 -13.45 2.61
N GLY A 62 3.18 -14.06 3.01
CA GLY A 62 2.35 -13.90 4.20
C GLY A 62 2.77 -12.85 5.23
N ASN A 63 3.75 -13.16 6.08
CA ASN A 63 4.19 -12.29 7.17
C ASN A 63 4.81 -10.95 6.72
N ALA A 64 5.28 -10.85 5.48
CA ALA A 64 5.79 -9.60 4.91
C ALA A 64 4.67 -8.69 4.40
N LEU A 65 3.44 -9.23 4.29
CA LEU A 65 2.28 -8.46 3.83
C LEU A 65 1.70 -7.62 4.96
N GLY A 66 1.64 -6.32 4.74
CA GLY A 66 0.96 -5.40 5.65
C GLY A 66 -0.54 -5.48 5.46
N TYR A 67 -1.01 -5.16 4.26
CA TYR A 67 -2.41 -5.14 3.90
C TYR A 67 -2.68 -6.00 2.67
N VAL A 68 -3.87 -6.58 2.62
CA VAL A 68 -4.54 -7.07 1.41
C VAL A 68 -5.94 -6.49 1.38
N ILE A 69 -6.48 -6.24 0.20
CA ILE A 69 -7.79 -5.62 0.02
C ILE A 69 -8.75 -6.63 -0.59
N MET A 70 -9.88 -6.88 0.10
CA MET A 70 -11.00 -7.63 -0.44
C MET A 70 -11.90 -6.67 -1.19
N ASN A 71 -12.01 -6.83 -2.51
CA ASN A 71 -12.85 -5.99 -3.37
C ASN A 71 -13.79 -6.85 -4.21
N ARG A 72 -15.06 -6.94 -3.78
CA ARG A 72 -16.12 -7.59 -4.51
C ARG A 72 -16.90 -6.53 -5.31
N SER A 73 -16.82 -6.62 -6.63
CA SER A 73 -17.63 -5.78 -7.53
C SER A 73 -17.66 -4.29 -7.13
N THR A 74 -16.47 -3.72 -6.87
CA THR A 74 -16.33 -2.32 -6.44
C THR A 74 -17.08 -2.01 -5.14
N GLY A 75 -16.96 -2.93 -4.15
CA GLY A 75 -17.49 -2.71 -2.79
C GLY A 75 -18.95 -3.13 -2.60
N ASP A 76 -19.48 -4.02 -3.42
CA ASP A 76 -20.83 -4.61 -3.16
C ASP A 76 -20.78 -5.64 -2.04
N TRP A 77 -21.13 -5.19 -0.84
CA TRP A 77 -21.23 -6.02 0.37
C TRP A 77 -22.69 -6.21 0.82
N SER A 78 -23.64 -6.14 -0.11
CA SER A 78 -25.06 -6.35 0.16
C SER A 78 -25.39 -7.78 0.60
N ALA A 79 -24.61 -8.77 0.14
CA ALA A 79 -24.75 -10.17 0.48
C ALA A 79 -23.41 -10.82 0.79
N LYS A 80 -23.42 -11.83 1.66
CA LYS A 80 -22.24 -12.66 1.97
C LYS A 80 -21.79 -13.42 0.72
N ASP A 81 -20.46 -13.39 0.51
CA ASP A 81 -19.80 -14.18 -0.52
C ASP A 81 -18.84 -15.17 0.14
N ASN A 82 -19.06 -16.46 -0.10
CA ASN A 82 -18.30 -17.52 0.56
C ASN A 82 -16.88 -17.66 -0.02
N ASP A 83 -16.66 -17.24 -1.27
CA ASP A 83 -15.30 -17.25 -1.86
C ASP A 83 -14.44 -16.16 -1.21
N PHE A 84 -15.01 -14.97 -0.99
CA PHE A 84 -14.33 -13.91 -0.22
C PHE A 84 -14.11 -14.29 1.24
N LEU A 85 -15.05 -15.02 1.88
CA LEU A 85 -14.83 -15.55 3.21
C LEU A 85 -13.64 -16.52 3.25
N ALA A 86 -13.62 -17.50 2.34
CA ALA A 86 -12.54 -18.48 2.26
C ALA A 86 -11.19 -17.81 1.96
N GLN A 87 -11.18 -16.82 1.06
CA GLN A 87 -9.96 -16.09 0.71
C GLN A 87 -9.44 -15.24 1.88
N ALA A 88 -10.33 -14.59 2.64
CA ALA A 88 -9.95 -13.81 3.82
C ALA A 88 -9.39 -14.72 4.94
N GLN A 89 -9.97 -15.90 5.15
CA GLN A 89 -9.42 -16.92 6.07
C GLN A 89 -8.02 -17.36 5.67
N ARG A 90 -7.76 -17.57 4.37
CA ARG A 90 -6.45 -17.91 3.84
C ARG A 90 -5.44 -16.78 4.04
N ALA A 91 -5.85 -15.53 3.81
CA ALA A 91 -4.99 -14.37 4.05
C ALA A 91 -4.60 -14.26 5.53
N GLN A 92 -5.55 -14.47 6.45
CA GLN A 92 -5.28 -14.50 7.88
C GLN A 92 -4.33 -15.65 8.25
N ALA A 93 -4.57 -16.84 7.76
CA ALA A 93 -3.72 -18.02 8.00
C ALA A 93 -2.29 -17.86 7.46
N ALA A 94 -2.12 -17.12 6.35
CA ALA A 94 -0.82 -16.78 5.79
C ALA A 94 -0.04 -15.75 6.62
N GLY A 95 -0.66 -15.09 7.59
CA GLY A 95 -0.01 -14.12 8.46
C GLY A 95 -0.05 -12.67 7.97
N VAL A 96 -0.94 -12.34 7.03
CA VAL A 96 -1.20 -10.96 6.63
C VAL A 96 -1.57 -10.12 7.85
N LYS A 97 -1.00 -8.94 8.01
CA LYS A 97 -1.19 -8.11 9.21
C LYS A 97 -2.63 -7.61 9.35
N ARG A 98 -3.26 -7.17 8.27
CA ARG A 98 -4.65 -6.72 8.24
C ARG A 98 -5.31 -7.02 6.91
N ILE A 99 -6.56 -7.43 6.97
CA ILE A 99 -7.47 -7.60 5.84
C ILE A 99 -8.33 -6.35 5.78
N LEU A 100 -8.23 -5.60 4.70
CA LEU A 100 -9.03 -4.41 4.43
C LEU A 100 -10.17 -4.76 3.48
N TRP A 101 -11.33 -4.13 3.69
CA TRP A 101 -12.51 -4.32 2.86
C TRP A 101 -12.78 -3.02 2.10
N TYR A 102 -12.84 -3.13 0.78
CA TYR A 102 -13.00 -2.00 -0.12
C TYR A 102 -14.38 -1.37 0.02
N ILE A 103 -14.42 -0.05 0.20
CA ILE A 103 -15.64 0.74 0.26
C ILE A 103 -15.42 2.03 -0.54
N PRO A 104 -16.11 2.25 -1.68
CA PRO A 104 -16.00 3.48 -2.44
C PRO A 104 -16.73 4.62 -1.73
N THR A 105 -16.15 5.82 -1.74
CA THR A 105 -16.78 7.03 -1.15
C THR A 105 -17.13 8.09 -2.19
N ARG A 106 -16.70 7.90 -3.44
CA ARG A 106 -16.95 8.82 -4.56
C ARG A 106 -16.64 10.27 -4.21
N TYR A 107 -15.49 10.49 -3.57
CA TYR A 107 -15.01 11.81 -3.16
C TYR A 107 -16.01 12.59 -2.29
N GLY A 108 -16.83 11.90 -1.51
CA GLY A 108 -17.85 12.53 -0.66
C GLY A 108 -18.93 13.27 -1.44
N VAL A 109 -19.24 12.84 -2.66
CA VAL A 109 -20.24 13.48 -3.53
C VAL A 109 -21.61 13.58 -2.88
N ALA A 110 -21.97 12.64 -1.99
CA ALA A 110 -23.21 12.65 -1.23
C ALA A 110 -23.35 13.86 -0.29
N SER A 111 -22.24 14.55 0.06
CA SER A 111 -22.27 15.79 0.83
C SER A 111 -22.70 17.01 0.03
N LEU A 112 -22.72 16.92 -1.31
CA LEU A 112 -23.09 18.02 -2.18
C LEU A 112 -24.62 18.16 -2.26
N ALA A 113 -25.09 19.39 -2.45
CA ALA A 113 -26.51 19.66 -2.56
C ALA A 113 -27.15 18.92 -3.75
N ASN A 114 -28.42 18.55 -3.60
CA ASN A 114 -29.21 18.02 -4.71
C ASN A 114 -29.27 19.07 -5.81
N GLY A 115 -29.04 18.63 -7.07
CA GLY A 115 -28.99 19.52 -8.22
C GLY A 115 -27.65 20.22 -8.42
N ASP A 116 -26.68 20.01 -7.55
CA ASP A 116 -25.32 20.47 -7.81
C ASP A 116 -24.74 19.65 -8.97
N ALA A 117 -24.47 20.33 -10.10
CA ALA A 117 -23.80 19.69 -11.24
C ALA A 117 -22.47 19.04 -10.85
N ALA A 118 -21.90 19.46 -9.72
CA ALA A 118 -20.70 18.90 -9.12
C ALA A 118 -20.90 17.55 -8.39
N ARG A 119 -22.12 17.03 -8.31
CA ARG A 119 -22.26 15.58 -8.09
C ARG A 119 -21.63 14.80 -9.25
N ASN A 120 -21.01 15.54 -10.18
CA ASN A 120 -20.07 15.09 -11.20
C ASN A 120 -20.59 13.96 -12.09
N GLY A 121 -21.89 13.93 -12.34
CA GLY A 121 -22.49 12.85 -13.10
C GLY A 121 -22.33 11.46 -12.49
N VAL A 122 -22.01 11.38 -11.20
CA VAL A 122 -21.91 10.10 -10.47
C VAL A 122 -23.28 9.46 -10.43
N PRO A 123 -23.45 8.26 -11.00
CA PRO A 123 -24.69 7.52 -10.85
C PRO A 123 -24.98 7.22 -9.38
N ASP A 124 -26.25 7.34 -8.99
CA ASP A 124 -26.73 6.96 -7.68
C ASP A 124 -25.95 7.59 -6.50
N PRO A 125 -25.79 8.93 -6.42
CA PRO A 125 -25.02 9.57 -5.35
C PRO A 125 -25.55 9.24 -3.95
N ASP A 126 -26.82 8.88 -3.82
CA ASP A 126 -27.43 8.48 -2.55
C ASP A 126 -26.91 7.14 -2.03
N LYS A 127 -26.29 6.31 -2.88
CA LYS A 127 -25.58 5.10 -2.46
C LYS A 127 -24.23 5.36 -1.78
N PHE A 128 -23.76 6.61 -1.76
CA PHE A 128 -22.48 6.97 -1.13
C PHE A 128 -22.67 7.91 0.06
N THR A 129 -23.88 7.90 0.65
CA THR A 129 -24.16 8.60 1.91
C THR A 129 -23.43 7.93 3.07
N ARG A 130 -23.27 8.65 4.19
CA ARG A 130 -22.68 8.06 5.40
C ARG A 130 -23.46 6.84 5.88
N GLU A 131 -24.77 6.93 5.86
CA GLU A 131 -25.70 5.85 6.24
C GLU A 131 -25.47 4.61 5.37
N TYR A 132 -25.33 4.79 4.05
CA TYR A 132 -25.02 3.70 3.13
C TYR A 132 -23.67 3.05 3.44
N ILE A 133 -22.63 3.85 3.65
CA ILE A 133 -21.27 3.36 3.96
C ILE A 133 -21.28 2.62 5.31
N MET A 134 -21.96 3.16 6.33
CA MET A 134 -22.12 2.50 7.63
C MET A 134 -22.90 1.19 7.51
N GLN A 135 -23.90 1.12 6.63
CA GLN A 135 -24.62 -0.13 6.35
C GLN A 135 -23.69 -1.19 5.72
N LEU A 136 -22.80 -0.79 4.79
CA LEU A 136 -21.79 -1.71 4.24
C LEU A 136 -20.85 -2.22 5.34
N CYS A 137 -20.40 -1.37 6.25
CA CYS A 137 -19.58 -1.77 7.40
C CYS A 137 -20.35 -2.77 8.31
N ALA A 138 -21.64 -2.52 8.57
CA ALA A 138 -22.49 -3.41 9.37
C ALA A 138 -22.66 -4.77 8.69
N ASN A 139 -22.88 -4.79 7.39
CA ASN A 139 -22.97 -6.00 6.59
C ASN A 139 -21.65 -6.80 6.66
N LEU A 140 -20.51 -6.14 6.45
CA LEU A 140 -19.18 -6.74 6.53
C LEU A 140 -18.93 -7.36 7.92
N ARG A 141 -19.24 -6.63 8.99
CA ARG A 141 -19.10 -7.15 10.37
C ARG A 141 -19.99 -8.37 10.61
N SER A 142 -21.22 -8.32 10.15
CA SER A 142 -22.20 -9.43 10.30
C SER A 142 -21.79 -10.67 9.48
N GLN A 143 -21.29 -10.45 8.26
CA GLN A 143 -21.01 -11.53 7.29
C GLN A 143 -19.66 -12.20 7.51
N TYR A 144 -18.65 -11.44 7.94
CA TYR A 144 -17.25 -11.89 8.00
C TYR A 144 -16.65 -11.87 9.41
N GLY A 145 -17.37 -11.35 10.41
CA GLY A 145 -16.97 -11.43 11.83
C GLY A 145 -15.61 -10.78 12.09
N ASP A 146 -14.69 -11.53 12.68
CA ASP A 146 -13.34 -11.05 13.04
C ASP A 146 -12.40 -10.88 11.85
N LEU A 147 -12.80 -11.34 10.66
CA LEU A 147 -12.07 -11.03 9.41
C LEU A 147 -12.34 -9.61 8.91
N PHE A 148 -13.35 -8.92 9.44
CA PHE A 148 -13.56 -7.49 9.24
C PHE A 148 -12.58 -6.71 10.11
N GLN A 149 -11.33 -6.63 9.64
CA GLN A 149 -10.20 -6.05 10.38
C GLN A 149 -9.92 -4.59 10.00
N GLY A 150 -10.45 -4.13 8.89
CA GLY A 150 -10.30 -2.75 8.45
C GLY A 150 -11.14 -2.44 7.23
N VAL A 151 -11.28 -1.15 6.96
CA VAL A 151 -11.90 -0.62 5.75
C VAL A 151 -10.85 0.09 4.90
N PHE A 152 -10.96 -0.08 3.59
CA PHE A 152 -10.23 0.70 2.60
C PHE A 152 -11.26 1.64 1.94
N LEU A 153 -11.28 2.88 2.42
CA LEU A 153 -12.13 3.94 1.86
C LEU A 153 -11.43 4.47 0.62
N ASP A 154 -11.96 4.12 -0.53
CA ASP A 154 -11.45 4.56 -1.82
C ASP A 154 -12.15 5.82 -2.32
N GLU A 155 -11.50 6.51 -3.29
CA GLU A 155 -12.01 7.76 -3.85
C GLU A 155 -12.26 8.82 -2.76
N VAL A 156 -11.32 8.94 -1.81
CA VAL A 156 -11.35 9.97 -0.76
C VAL A 156 -10.79 11.27 -1.29
N ILE A 157 -11.27 12.39 -0.75
CA ILE A 157 -10.74 13.72 -1.07
C ILE A 157 -9.30 13.89 -0.60
N ASN A 158 -8.51 14.67 -1.33
CA ASN A 158 -7.19 15.14 -0.88
C ASN A 158 -7.25 16.49 -0.13
N GLY A 159 -8.37 17.19 -0.18
CA GLY A 159 -8.63 18.45 0.51
C GLY A 159 -8.24 19.70 -0.25
N TRP A 160 -7.68 19.60 -1.46
CA TRP A 160 -7.33 20.76 -2.27
C TRP A 160 -8.53 21.31 -3.03
N GLY A 161 -8.52 22.63 -3.28
CA GLY A 161 -9.52 23.31 -4.10
C GLY A 161 -10.95 23.05 -3.62
N ALA A 162 -11.85 22.71 -4.52
CA ALA A 162 -13.26 22.44 -4.22
C ALA A 162 -13.51 21.26 -3.28
N GLN A 163 -12.51 20.39 -3.08
CA GLN A 163 -12.62 19.27 -2.16
C GLN A 163 -12.53 19.67 -0.69
N SER A 164 -11.97 20.86 -0.38
CA SER A 164 -11.81 21.34 0.99
C SER A 164 -13.13 21.42 1.77
N GLY A 165 -14.23 21.76 1.10
CA GLY A 165 -15.56 21.82 1.71
C GLY A 165 -16.13 20.48 2.18
N ARG A 166 -15.51 19.34 1.80
CA ARG A 166 -15.98 17.99 2.15
C ARG A 166 -15.21 17.35 3.31
N VAL A 167 -14.18 18.03 3.84
CA VAL A 167 -13.35 17.50 4.93
C VAL A 167 -14.21 17.18 6.17
N GLY A 168 -15.15 18.07 6.53
CA GLY A 168 -16.06 17.83 7.66
C GLY A 168 -16.89 16.56 7.49
N TRP A 169 -17.40 16.29 6.29
CA TRP A 169 -18.16 15.09 5.99
C TRP A 169 -17.31 13.81 6.20
N TYR A 170 -16.03 13.81 5.79
CA TYR A 170 -15.13 12.70 6.07
C TYR A 170 -14.76 12.60 7.55
N GLY A 171 -14.64 13.73 8.25
CA GLY A 171 -14.46 13.75 9.70
C GLY A 171 -15.60 13.04 10.42
N ASP A 172 -16.83 13.35 10.04
CA ASP A 172 -18.04 12.70 10.58
C ASP A 172 -18.08 11.19 10.25
N LEU A 173 -17.82 10.82 8.99
CA LEU A 173 -17.82 9.41 8.56
C LEU A 173 -16.78 8.58 9.33
N ILE A 174 -15.53 9.06 9.36
CA ILE A 174 -14.43 8.38 10.06
C ILE A 174 -14.72 8.32 11.56
N GLY A 175 -15.24 9.41 12.15
CA GLY A 175 -15.65 9.46 13.55
C GLY A 175 -16.73 8.45 13.88
N GLU A 176 -17.72 8.28 13.00
CA GLU A 176 -18.82 7.31 13.17
C GLU A 176 -18.30 5.86 13.07
N ILE A 177 -17.41 5.56 12.11
CA ILE A 177 -16.75 4.25 12.01
C ILE A 177 -15.94 3.96 13.28
N ARG A 178 -15.17 4.94 13.79
CA ARG A 178 -14.39 4.79 15.03
C ARG A 178 -15.28 4.57 16.25
N HIS A 179 -16.36 5.33 16.36
CA HIS A 179 -17.31 5.18 17.46
C HIS A 179 -17.94 3.80 17.47
N THR A 180 -18.31 3.28 16.30
CA THR A 180 -19.05 2.02 16.17
C THR A 180 -18.15 0.79 16.34
N TYR A 181 -16.93 0.81 15.76
CA TYR A 181 -16.05 -0.37 15.65
C TYR A 181 -14.77 -0.26 16.48
N GLY A 182 -14.51 0.89 17.07
CA GLY A 182 -13.33 1.11 17.92
C GLY A 182 -12.02 1.30 17.15
N LYS A 183 -10.94 1.49 17.92
CA LYS A 183 -9.59 1.77 17.36
C LYS A 183 -8.89 0.53 16.81
N ASN A 184 -9.40 -0.66 17.05
CA ASN A 184 -8.82 -1.90 16.51
C ASN A 184 -9.19 -2.14 15.03
N LEU A 185 -10.23 -1.47 14.53
CA LEU A 185 -10.56 -1.48 13.11
C LEU A 185 -9.63 -0.51 12.38
N THR A 186 -8.83 -1.01 11.45
CA THR A 186 -7.96 -0.17 10.61
C THR A 186 -8.79 0.63 9.61
N ILE A 187 -8.57 1.95 9.56
CA ILE A 187 -9.16 2.82 8.54
C ILE A 187 -8.06 3.27 7.59
N ALA A 188 -8.06 2.72 6.39
CA ALA A 188 -7.21 3.15 5.30
C ALA A 188 -8.00 4.07 4.37
N ILE A 189 -7.38 5.17 3.92
CA ILE A 189 -7.96 6.11 2.96
C ILE A 189 -7.13 6.19 1.69
N ASN A 190 -7.79 6.33 0.53
CA ASN A 190 -7.13 6.55 -0.76
C ASN A 190 -7.55 7.87 -1.42
N PRO A 191 -6.78 8.95 -1.23
CA PRO A 191 -6.92 10.18 -2.01
C PRO A 191 -6.11 10.18 -3.32
N GLY A 192 -5.32 9.16 -3.59
CA GLY A 192 -4.46 9.02 -4.77
C GLY A 192 -3.25 9.96 -4.82
N GLY A 193 -3.04 10.82 -3.83
CA GLY A 193 -1.95 11.80 -3.81
C GLY A 193 -1.75 12.45 -2.45
N ASN A 194 -0.93 13.51 -2.41
CA ASN A 194 -0.71 14.26 -1.18
C ASN A 194 -1.99 14.92 -0.65
N ILE A 195 -2.04 15.16 0.63
CA ILE A 195 -3.23 15.65 1.33
C ILE A 195 -2.96 16.96 2.07
N THR A 196 -4.01 17.75 2.25
CA THR A 196 -3.95 18.96 3.06
C THR A 196 -3.82 18.66 4.55
N GLU A 197 -3.42 19.68 5.35
CA GLU A 197 -3.39 19.60 6.81
C GLU A 197 -4.75 19.17 7.38
N ALA A 198 -5.84 19.71 6.86
CA ALA A 198 -7.19 19.39 7.31
C ALA A 198 -7.56 17.92 7.10
N VAL A 199 -7.16 17.32 5.97
CA VAL A 199 -7.35 15.88 5.74
C VAL A 199 -6.38 15.06 6.59
N CYS A 200 -5.14 15.51 6.76
CA CYS A 200 -4.14 14.85 7.60
C CYS A 200 -4.56 14.75 9.08
N ALA A 201 -5.38 15.70 9.54
CA ALA A 201 -5.92 15.75 10.91
C ALA A 201 -7.07 14.76 11.17
N LEU A 202 -7.61 14.10 10.13
CA LEU A 202 -8.65 13.08 10.29
C LEU A 202 -8.10 11.83 11.00
N ASP A 203 -8.96 11.11 11.75
CA ASP A 203 -8.58 9.94 12.57
C ASP A 203 -8.50 8.64 11.75
N PHE A 204 -7.79 8.66 10.62
CA PHE A 204 -7.43 7.48 9.84
C PHE A 204 -6.09 6.89 10.31
N ASP A 205 -5.86 5.61 10.05
CA ASP A 205 -4.61 4.93 10.40
C ASP A 205 -3.57 5.00 9.29
N VAL A 206 -3.99 4.84 8.03
CA VAL A 206 -3.10 4.84 6.87
C VAL A 206 -3.72 5.54 5.68
N CYS A 207 -2.89 6.24 4.91
CA CYS A 207 -3.27 6.97 3.71
C CYS A 207 -2.44 6.48 2.52
N MET A 208 -3.11 6.07 1.45
CA MET A 208 -2.48 5.84 0.16
C MET A 208 -2.19 7.21 -0.48
N SER A 209 -1.06 7.79 -0.11
CA SER A 209 -0.69 9.17 -0.44
C SER A 209 0.08 9.31 -1.75
N PHE A 210 0.32 8.22 -2.43
CA PHE A 210 0.84 8.18 -3.80
C PHE A 210 0.32 6.94 -4.52
N GLU A 211 -0.23 7.15 -5.71
CA GLU A 211 -0.73 6.10 -6.59
C GLU A 211 -0.49 6.52 -8.04
N ASN A 212 0.69 6.19 -8.58
CA ASN A 212 1.07 6.59 -9.94
C ASN A 212 2.27 5.79 -10.46
N THR A 213 2.77 6.14 -11.66
CA THR A 213 3.89 5.48 -12.29
C THR A 213 5.24 5.73 -11.60
N ALA A 214 6.20 4.82 -11.79
CA ALA A 214 7.58 4.99 -11.34
C ALA A 214 8.23 6.25 -11.93
N THR A 215 7.89 6.61 -13.16
CA THR A 215 8.37 7.85 -13.79
C THR A 215 7.93 9.07 -12.99
N ASN A 216 6.65 9.18 -12.66
CA ASN A 216 6.15 10.28 -11.84
C ASN A 216 6.70 10.24 -10.42
N TYR A 217 6.91 9.03 -9.87
CA TYR A 217 7.49 8.88 -8.53
C TYR A 217 8.93 9.38 -8.46
N LEU A 218 9.72 9.19 -9.52
CA LEU A 218 11.12 9.60 -9.59
C LEU A 218 11.32 11.04 -10.06
N THR A 219 10.27 11.67 -10.58
CA THR A 219 10.31 13.08 -11.00
C THR A 219 9.95 13.98 -9.82
N ASP A 220 10.76 15.04 -9.61
CA ASP A 220 10.39 16.09 -8.65
C ASP A 220 9.51 17.12 -9.36
N ASP A 221 8.26 17.21 -8.92
CA ASP A 221 7.37 18.32 -9.30
C ASP A 221 7.17 19.22 -8.06
N PRO A 222 7.77 20.40 -8.03
CA PRO A 222 7.64 21.31 -6.88
C PRO A 222 6.21 21.83 -6.69
N ASN A 223 5.37 21.77 -7.74
CA ASN A 223 3.97 22.18 -7.66
C ASN A 223 3.06 21.06 -7.16
N ASN A 224 3.52 19.82 -7.21
CA ASN A 224 2.79 18.64 -6.72
C ASN A 224 3.74 17.68 -5.99
N PRO A 225 4.27 18.07 -4.83
CA PRO A 225 5.20 17.23 -4.09
C PRO A 225 4.50 15.95 -3.62
N ILE A 226 5.21 14.83 -3.66
CA ILE A 226 4.68 13.53 -3.17
C ILE A 226 4.33 13.60 -1.69
N ALA A 227 5.11 14.34 -0.90
CA ALA A 227 4.83 14.59 0.51
C ALA A 227 5.13 16.06 0.83
N ASN A 228 4.20 16.70 1.53
CA ASN A 228 4.37 18.03 2.09
C ASN A 228 4.88 17.97 3.55
N ASP A 229 5.18 19.12 4.14
CA ASP A 229 5.74 19.20 5.50
C ASP A 229 4.82 18.62 6.56
N VAL A 230 3.49 18.80 6.41
CA VAL A 230 2.50 18.24 7.33
C VAL A 230 2.52 16.73 7.33
N MET A 231 2.65 16.13 6.14
CA MET A 231 2.77 14.67 5.98
C MET A 231 4.10 14.17 6.57
N ARG A 232 5.20 14.89 6.31
CA ARG A 232 6.54 14.54 6.84
C ARG A 232 6.62 14.58 8.37
N ALA A 233 5.78 15.36 9.01
CA ALA A 233 5.69 15.44 10.48
C ALA A 233 4.94 14.26 11.11
N GLN A 234 4.27 13.42 10.33
CA GLN A 234 3.52 12.27 10.81
C GLN A 234 4.37 10.99 10.88
N PRO A 235 3.98 10.00 11.68
CA PRO A 235 4.65 8.69 11.71
C PRO A 235 4.66 8.01 10.34
N SER A 236 5.76 7.34 10.01
CA SER A 236 5.93 6.59 8.75
C SER A 236 4.85 5.53 8.51
N THR A 237 4.30 4.97 9.58
CA THR A 237 3.21 3.98 9.53
C THR A 237 1.91 4.52 8.92
N LYS A 238 1.80 5.85 8.80
CA LYS A 238 0.63 6.52 8.21
C LYS A 238 0.63 6.51 6.68
N TRP A 239 1.74 6.15 6.02
CA TRP A 239 1.91 6.34 4.58
C TRP A 239 2.01 5.02 3.82
N TRP A 240 1.25 4.98 2.73
CA TRP A 240 1.22 3.89 1.76
C TRP A 240 1.42 4.47 0.36
N HIS A 241 2.48 4.02 -0.33
CA HIS A 241 2.74 4.40 -1.72
C HIS A 241 2.52 3.21 -2.65
N VAL A 242 1.86 3.46 -3.76
CA VAL A 242 1.56 2.52 -4.84
C VAL A 242 2.24 3.00 -6.10
N ILE A 243 3.18 2.21 -6.63
CA ILE A 243 4.07 2.62 -7.71
C ILE A 243 4.03 1.59 -8.83
N HIS A 244 3.54 2.02 -9.99
CA HIS A 244 3.34 1.21 -11.20
C HIS A 244 4.53 1.30 -12.15
N GLY A 245 4.64 0.34 -13.10
CA GLY A 245 5.61 0.38 -14.19
C GLY A 245 7.06 0.39 -13.71
N VAL A 246 7.32 -0.31 -12.60
CA VAL A 246 8.67 -0.42 -12.06
C VAL A 246 9.45 -1.44 -12.86
N THR A 247 10.64 -1.06 -13.32
CA THR A 247 11.57 -1.92 -14.06
C THR A 247 12.75 -2.33 -13.19
N LYS A 248 13.54 -3.30 -13.67
CA LYS A 248 14.77 -3.72 -12.97
C LYS A 248 15.78 -2.58 -12.83
N GLU A 249 15.79 -1.66 -13.80
CA GLU A 249 16.71 -0.52 -13.89
C GLU A 249 16.35 0.57 -12.87
N ASN A 250 15.07 0.83 -12.64
CA ASN A 250 14.62 1.91 -11.73
C ASN A 250 14.21 1.42 -10.34
N PHE A 251 14.07 0.11 -10.12
CA PHE A 251 13.63 -0.48 -8.86
C PHE A 251 14.35 0.08 -7.64
N ARG A 252 15.70 0.12 -7.69
CA ARG A 252 16.50 0.60 -6.58
C ARG A 252 16.21 2.07 -6.26
N GLN A 253 16.10 2.92 -7.28
CA GLN A 253 15.80 4.34 -7.10
C GLN A 253 14.40 4.53 -6.47
N VAL A 254 13.42 3.72 -6.90
CA VAL A 254 12.08 3.72 -6.31
C VAL A 254 12.12 3.38 -4.82
N ILE A 255 12.83 2.31 -4.44
CA ILE A 255 12.95 1.89 -3.03
C ILE A 255 13.68 2.93 -2.19
N ASP A 256 14.81 3.47 -2.67
CA ASP A 256 15.56 4.49 -1.94
C ASP A 256 14.72 5.77 -1.74
N ARG A 257 13.92 6.13 -2.75
CA ARG A 257 13.03 7.27 -2.65
C ARG A 257 11.87 7.03 -1.67
N ALA A 258 11.25 5.84 -1.69
CA ALA A 258 10.23 5.47 -0.70
C ALA A 258 10.80 5.54 0.73
N ALA A 259 12.00 5.05 0.94
CA ALA A 259 12.70 5.16 2.22
C ALA A 259 12.94 6.62 2.63
N SER A 260 13.30 7.51 1.69
CA SER A 260 13.51 8.93 1.96
C SER A 260 12.24 9.68 2.36
N PHE A 261 11.07 9.22 1.92
CA PHE A 261 9.77 9.74 2.36
C PHE A 261 9.31 9.15 3.70
N GLY A 262 9.99 8.13 4.23
CA GLY A 262 9.60 7.46 5.45
C GLY A 262 8.29 6.67 5.30
N VAL A 263 8.13 5.92 4.19
CA VAL A 263 6.93 5.14 3.88
C VAL A 263 7.05 3.75 4.51
N SER A 264 6.07 3.34 5.30
CA SER A 264 6.03 2.00 5.90
C SER A 264 5.24 0.98 5.08
N HIS A 265 4.27 1.41 4.27
CA HIS A 265 3.50 0.54 3.40
C HIS A 265 3.83 0.84 1.93
N LEU A 266 4.25 -0.18 1.21
CA LEU A 266 4.68 -0.02 -0.18
C LEU A 266 4.05 -1.10 -1.06
N TYR A 267 3.51 -0.69 -2.19
CA TYR A 267 3.17 -1.56 -3.30
C TYR A 267 3.96 -1.11 -4.53
N VAL A 268 4.87 -1.97 -4.98
CA VAL A 268 5.67 -1.79 -6.18
C VAL A 268 5.29 -2.86 -7.18
N THR A 269 5.00 -2.50 -8.41
CA THR A 269 4.58 -3.44 -9.46
C THR A 269 5.14 -3.04 -10.82
N ASP A 270 5.43 -4.02 -11.66
CA ASP A 270 5.73 -3.86 -13.07
C ASP A 270 4.48 -3.77 -13.96
N GLY A 271 3.29 -4.01 -13.37
CA GLY A 271 2.02 -3.73 -14.02
C GLY A 271 1.81 -2.23 -14.24
N GLU A 272 1.06 -1.88 -15.25
CA GLU A 272 0.70 -0.50 -15.59
C GLU A 272 -0.75 -0.42 -16.03
N LEU A 273 -1.44 0.66 -15.65
CA LEU A 273 -2.73 1.00 -16.21
C LEU A 273 -2.55 1.51 -17.65
N VAL A 274 -2.68 0.61 -18.61
CA VAL A 274 -2.50 0.89 -20.05
C VAL A 274 -3.85 0.82 -20.75
N GLN A 275 -4.14 1.84 -21.53
CA GLN A 275 -5.27 1.80 -22.47
C GLN A 275 -4.79 1.23 -23.81
N GLY A 276 -5.49 0.20 -24.30
CA GLY A 276 -5.32 -0.33 -25.63
C GLY A 276 -6.08 0.48 -26.69
N GLU A 277 -6.14 -0.07 -27.89
CA GLU A 277 -6.93 0.50 -28.97
C GLU A 277 -8.41 0.65 -28.56
N GLY A 278 -8.99 1.81 -28.82
CA GLY A 278 -10.37 2.11 -28.41
C GLY A 278 -10.56 2.54 -26.95
N GLY A 279 -9.47 2.80 -26.20
CA GLY A 279 -9.52 3.34 -24.84
C GLY A 279 -9.90 2.32 -23.76
N GLN A 280 -9.95 1.04 -24.09
CA GLN A 280 -10.19 -0.02 -23.11
C GLN A 280 -8.91 -0.33 -22.32
N TRP A 281 -9.06 -0.56 -21.01
CA TRP A 281 -7.95 -1.02 -20.19
C TRP A 281 -7.47 -2.41 -20.62
N VAL A 282 -6.15 -2.62 -20.59
CA VAL A 282 -5.52 -3.91 -20.89
C VAL A 282 -5.47 -4.75 -19.61
N PRO A 283 -6.36 -5.75 -19.43
CA PRO A 283 -6.51 -6.42 -18.13
C PRO A 283 -5.26 -7.17 -17.67
N GLU A 284 -4.44 -7.67 -18.61
CA GLU A 284 -3.23 -8.43 -18.31
C GLU A 284 -2.13 -7.55 -17.72
N LYS A 285 -2.20 -6.24 -17.95
CA LYS A 285 -1.25 -5.25 -17.41
C LYS A 285 -1.77 -4.52 -16.19
N ASP A 286 -3.05 -4.67 -15.87
CA ASP A 286 -3.67 -4.00 -14.73
C ASP A 286 -2.98 -4.41 -13.42
N PRO A 287 -2.31 -3.46 -12.73
CA PRO A 287 -1.56 -3.70 -11.52
C PRO A 287 -2.43 -4.13 -10.33
N TYR A 288 -3.74 -3.90 -10.41
CA TYR A 288 -4.69 -4.23 -9.35
C TYR A 288 -5.37 -5.57 -9.56
N GLN A 289 -5.41 -6.04 -10.81
CA GLN A 289 -5.96 -7.33 -11.20
C GLN A 289 -4.91 -8.43 -11.29
N ASN A 290 -3.63 -8.09 -11.18
CA ASN A 290 -2.53 -9.01 -11.29
C ASN A 290 -1.46 -8.75 -10.23
N PRO A 291 -0.94 -9.79 -9.55
CA PRO A 291 0.23 -9.64 -8.69
C PRO A 291 1.46 -9.29 -9.54
N PRO A 292 2.44 -8.59 -8.97
CA PRO A 292 3.70 -8.29 -9.66
C PRO A 292 4.46 -9.54 -10.08
N SER A 293 5.45 -9.36 -10.96
CA SER A 293 6.42 -10.39 -11.29
C SER A 293 7.16 -10.90 -10.06
N ASP A 294 7.61 -12.16 -10.09
CA ASP A 294 8.30 -12.82 -8.98
C ASP A 294 9.55 -12.05 -8.54
N TRP A 295 10.32 -11.50 -9.50
CA TRP A 295 11.52 -10.74 -9.20
C TRP A 295 11.26 -9.47 -8.34
N ILE A 296 10.09 -8.85 -8.48
CA ILE A 296 9.67 -7.73 -7.62
C ILE A 296 9.29 -8.25 -6.24
N MET A 297 8.44 -9.29 -6.19
CA MET A 297 7.97 -9.86 -4.94
C MET A 297 9.13 -10.28 -4.04
N GLU A 298 10.11 -11.00 -4.59
CA GLU A 298 11.31 -11.45 -3.87
C GLU A 298 12.11 -10.26 -3.30
N ARG A 299 12.30 -9.20 -4.09
CA ARG A 299 13.07 -8.03 -3.67
C ARG A 299 12.36 -7.16 -2.64
N VAL A 300 11.05 -6.97 -2.78
CA VAL A 300 10.30 -6.16 -1.83
C VAL A 300 10.17 -6.88 -0.48
N VAL A 301 10.05 -8.20 -0.48
CA VAL A 301 10.09 -8.98 0.76
C VAL A 301 11.45 -8.88 1.45
N ALA A 302 12.53 -8.90 0.69
CA ALA A 302 13.86 -8.63 1.25
C ALA A 302 13.96 -7.21 1.84
N TRP A 303 13.32 -6.21 1.24
CA TRP A 303 13.21 -4.86 1.80
C TRP A 303 12.45 -4.83 3.13
N HIS A 304 11.36 -5.58 3.27
CA HIS A 304 10.63 -5.75 4.52
C HIS A 304 11.54 -6.22 5.66
N GLY A 305 12.46 -7.16 5.40
CA GLY A 305 13.43 -7.65 6.37
C GLY A 305 14.59 -6.67 6.66
N GLY A 306 14.64 -5.53 6.03
CA GLY A 306 15.78 -4.60 6.11
C GLY A 306 17.04 -5.09 5.37
N TYR A 307 16.95 -6.19 4.63
CA TYR A 307 18.10 -6.88 4.02
C TYR A 307 18.56 -6.28 2.70
N LEU A 308 17.71 -5.61 1.94
CA LEU A 308 18.10 -5.06 0.63
C LEU A 308 19.24 -4.04 0.72
N GLY A 309 19.23 -3.20 1.76
CA GLY A 309 20.35 -2.29 1.99
C GLY A 309 21.59 -2.98 2.57
N LEU A 310 21.43 -3.99 3.39
CA LEU A 310 22.54 -4.64 4.10
C LEU A 310 23.33 -5.57 3.19
N ALA A 311 22.69 -6.45 2.42
CA ALA A 311 23.35 -7.40 1.53
C ALA A 311 24.14 -6.66 0.41
N GLU A 312 23.55 -5.63 -0.20
CA GLU A 312 24.25 -4.83 -1.21
C GLU A 312 25.36 -3.97 -0.64
N ARG A 313 25.20 -3.46 0.58
CA ARG A 313 26.26 -2.69 1.29
C ARG A 313 27.38 -3.60 1.74
N VAL A 314 27.08 -4.82 2.17
CA VAL A 314 28.10 -5.84 2.47
C VAL A 314 28.84 -6.21 1.19
N ALA A 315 28.18 -6.49 0.08
CA ALA A 315 28.82 -6.77 -1.20
C ALA A 315 29.69 -5.60 -1.71
N ALA A 316 29.24 -4.36 -1.53
CA ALA A 316 30.00 -3.17 -1.88
C ALA A 316 31.21 -2.96 -0.95
N LEU A 317 31.13 -3.34 0.32
CA LEU A 317 32.27 -3.33 1.25
C LEU A 317 33.24 -4.45 0.94
N GLU A 318 32.76 -5.66 0.66
CA GLU A 318 33.60 -6.80 0.24
C GLU A 318 34.35 -6.50 -1.06
N ALA A 319 33.69 -5.83 -2.04
CA ALA A 319 34.35 -5.41 -3.28
C ALA A 319 35.46 -4.35 -3.05
N LYS A 320 35.31 -3.52 -2.00
CA LYS A 320 36.34 -2.52 -1.63
C LYS A 320 37.51 -3.10 -0.84
N VAL A 321 37.25 -4.24 -0.16
CA VAL A 321 38.29 -4.92 0.68
C VAL A 321 38.93 -6.07 -0.09
N ALA A 322 38.37 -6.47 -1.24
CA ALA A 322 38.99 -7.47 -2.10
C ALA A 322 40.40 -7.00 -2.52
N PRO A 323 41.44 -7.81 -2.27
CA PRO A 323 42.79 -7.44 -2.65
C PRO A 323 42.84 -7.19 -4.17
N ALA A 324 43.53 -6.13 -4.57
CA ALA A 324 43.75 -5.84 -5.98
C ALA A 324 44.34 -7.09 -6.68
N PRO A 325 43.91 -7.43 -7.90
CA PRO A 325 44.43 -8.56 -8.63
C PRO A 325 45.94 -8.39 -8.70
N GLN A 326 46.67 -9.40 -8.21
CA GLN A 326 48.15 -9.41 -8.27
C GLN A 326 48.56 -9.32 -9.72
N PRO A 327 49.38 -8.35 -10.10
CA PRO A 327 49.90 -8.29 -11.47
C PRO A 327 50.84 -9.47 -11.68
N GLY A 328 50.44 -10.40 -12.51
CA GLY A 328 51.29 -11.48 -13.06
C GLY A 328 51.33 -12.74 -12.19
N ALA A 329 50.40 -13.68 -12.45
CA ALA A 329 50.68 -15.10 -12.36
C ALA A 329 50.44 -15.72 -13.73
#